data_d740723d25e38367a09ae72491b8134c
#
_entry.id   d740723d25e38367a09ae72491b8134c
#
_cell.length_a   1.000
_cell.length_b   1.000
_cell.length_c   1.000
_cell.angle_alpha   90.00
_cell.angle_beta   90.00
_cell.angle_gamma   90.00
#
_symmetry.space_group_name_H-M   'P 1'
#
loop_
_entity.id
_entity.type
_entity.pdbx_description
1 polymer ?
#
loop_
_entity_poly.entity_id
_entity_poly.type
_entity_poly.pdbx_seq_one_letter_code
_entity_poly.pdbx_strand_id
1 'polypeptide(L)'
;IFCTDTIKFTALFPDVNPYYGDLGFGLGGGGDIVRLFDYNGLLVDIVEYDDIAPWDTLADGSGPTLELNHPSLDNTLGESWSASQGYGTPGAVNSAYNGYE
;
A
#
# COMPACT_ATOMS: atom_id res chain seq x y z
N ILE A 1 -7.98 -2.86 6.11
CA ILE A 1 -6.60 -3.34 6.09
C ILE A 1 -6.60 -4.84 5.85
N PHE A 2 -5.78 -5.28 4.90
CA PHE A 2 -5.54 -6.70 4.62
C PHE A 2 -4.08 -6.99 4.89
N CYS A 3 -3.78 -8.11 5.56
CA CYS A 3 -2.41 -8.46 5.91
C CYS A 3 -2.14 -9.94 5.68
N THR A 4 -0.88 -10.27 5.40
CA THR A 4 -0.44 -11.65 5.16
C THR A 4 -0.31 -12.44 6.46
N ASP A 5 0.09 -11.77 7.54
CA ASP A 5 0.40 -12.38 8.84
C ASP A 5 -0.18 -11.49 9.95
N THR A 6 -1.30 -11.93 10.52
CA THR A 6 -2.00 -11.15 11.56
C THR A 6 -1.19 -11.05 12.85
N ILE A 7 -0.36 -12.04 13.17
CA ILE A 7 0.47 -12.02 14.38
C ILE A 7 1.53 -10.93 14.26
N LYS A 8 2.24 -10.89 13.14
CA LYS A 8 3.25 -9.85 12.89
C LYS A 8 2.62 -8.48 12.76
N PHE A 9 1.47 -8.38 12.07
CA PHE A 9 0.77 -7.11 11.89
C PHE A 9 0.33 -6.53 13.22
N THR A 10 -0.32 -7.30 14.09
CA THR A 10 -0.82 -6.81 15.38
C THR A 10 0.30 -6.53 16.38
N ALA A 11 1.43 -7.20 16.25
CA ALA A 11 2.62 -6.88 17.05
C ALA A 11 3.19 -5.51 16.71
N LEU A 12 3.17 -5.14 15.41
CA LEU A 12 3.69 -3.85 14.95
C LEU A 12 2.66 -2.73 15.07
N PHE A 13 1.38 -3.03 14.86
CA PHE A 13 0.29 -2.05 14.85
C PHE A 13 -0.85 -2.52 15.75
N PRO A 14 -0.67 -2.53 17.09
CA PRO A 14 -1.67 -3.12 18.01
C PRO A 14 -3.00 -2.39 18.05
N ASP A 15 -3.04 -1.11 17.66
CA ASP A 15 -4.25 -0.28 17.76
C ASP A 15 -5.00 -0.14 16.43
N VAL A 16 -4.55 -0.79 15.37
CA VAL A 16 -5.19 -0.69 14.05
C VAL A 16 -6.34 -1.68 13.92
N ASN A 17 -7.55 -1.17 13.65
CA ASN A 17 -8.77 -1.94 13.42
C ASN A 17 -9.63 -1.24 12.38
N PRO A 18 -10.39 -1.99 11.53
CA PRO A 18 -10.35 -3.44 11.38
C PRO A 18 -9.16 -3.90 10.55
N TYR A 19 -8.78 -5.15 10.69
CA TYR A 19 -7.82 -5.81 9.81
C TYR A 19 -8.32 -7.22 9.47
N TYR A 20 -7.91 -7.72 8.32
CA TYR A 20 -8.28 -9.03 7.79
C TYR A 20 -7.01 -9.75 7.30
N GLY A 21 -6.87 -10.98 7.62
CA GLY A 21 -5.78 -11.85 7.20
C GLY A 21 -6.19 -13.28 7.51
N ASP A 22 -5.40 -14.23 7.47
CA ASP A 22 -4.06 -14.34 6.96
C ASP A 22 -4.16 -14.65 5.47
N LEU A 23 -3.72 -13.72 4.62
CA LEU A 23 -3.81 -13.91 3.18
C LEU A 23 -2.88 -15.05 2.77
N GLY A 24 -3.34 -15.89 1.87
CA GLY A 24 -2.57 -17.03 1.36
C GLY A 24 -1.53 -16.66 0.30
N PHE A 25 -1.23 -15.38 0.12
CA PHE A 25 -0.31 -14.90 -0.89
C PHE A 25 0.40 -13.64 -0.41
N GLY A 26 1.55 -13.33 -1.01
CA GLY A 26 2.27 -12.07 -0.82
C GLY A 26 2.34 -11.29 -2.12
N LEU A 27 2.77 -10.03 -2.00
CA LEU A 27 3.01 -9.17 -3.16
C LEU A 27 4.45 -9.35 -3.65
N GLY A 28 4.65 -9.28 -4.96
CA GLY A 28 5.97 -9.43 -5.58
C GLY A 28 6.91 -8.28 -5.22
N GLY A 29 8.16 -8.58 -4.87
CA GLY A 29 9.17 -7.59 -4.52
C GLY A 29 9.66 -6.76 -5.71
N GLY A 30 9.65 -7.34 -6.91
CA GLY A 30 10.08 -6.65 -8.13
C GLY A 30 8.95 -6.00 -8.91
N GLY A 31 7.76 -5.96 -8.35
CA GLY A 31 6.57 -5.43 -8.99
C GLY A 31 5.44 -6.45 -9.01
N ASP A 32 4.23 -5.96 -9.00
CA ASP A 32 3.03 -6.80 -9.04
C ASP A 32 1.82 -5.95 -9.41
N ILE A 33 0.68 -6.58 -9.58
CA ILE A 33 -0.57 -5.91 -9.90
C ILE A 33 -1.56 -6.17 -8.78
N VAL A 34 -2.06 -5.09 -8.17
CA VAL A 34 -3.12 -5.16 -7.16
C VAL A 34 -4.43 -4.74 -7.81
N ARG A 35 -5.43 -5.61 -7.75
CA ARG A 35 -6.75 -5.37 -8.34
C ARG A 35 -7.81 -5.43 -7.25
N LEU A 36 -8.74 -4.48 -7.31
CA LEU A 36 -9.91 -4.47 -6.45
C LEU A 36 -11.16 -4.67 -7.32
N PHE A 37 -11.94 -5.68 -6.98
CA PHE A 37 -13.20 -5.97 -7.65
C PHE A 37 -14.37 -5.75 -6.70
N ASP A 38 -15.53 -5.34 -7.24
CA ASP A 38 -16.75 -5.35 -6.47
C ASP A 38 -17.35 -6.77 -6.38
N TYR A 39 -18.44 -6.91 -5.63
CA TYR A 39 -19.06 -8.22 -5.45
C TYR A 39 -19.69 -8.80 -6.72
N ASN A 40 -19.88 -8.00 -7.76
CA ASN A 40 -20.33 -8.45 -9.07
C ASN A 40 -19.18 -8.91 -9.98
N GLY A 41 -17.94 -8.81 -9.51
CA GLY A 41 -16.75 -9.15 -10.29
C GLY A 41 -16.29 -8.06 -11.24
N LEU A 42 -16.78 -6.82 -11.09
CA LEU A 42 -16.34 -5.68 -11.89
C LEU A 42 -15.11 -5.04 -11.26
N LEU A 43 -14.13 -4.71 -12.08
CA LEU A 43 -12.90 -4.05 -11.64
C LEU A 43 -13.21 -2.63 -11.16
N VAL A 44 -12.90 -2.35 -9.90
CA VAL A 44 -13.08 -1.04 -9.27
C VAL A 44 -11.81 -0.22 -9.35
N ASP A 45 -10.66 -0.84 -9.10
CA ASP A 45 -9.37 -0.16 -9.09
C ASP A 45 -8.25 -1.14 -9.43
N ILE A 46 -7.15 -0.60 -9.95
CA ILE A 46 -5.97 -1.38 -10.32
C ILE A 46 -4.72 -0.52 -10.13
N VAL A 47 -3.70 -1.11 -9.52
CA VAL A 47 -2.37 -0.51 -9.42
C VAL A 47 -1.34 -1.54 -9.81
N GLU A 48 -0.54 -1.24 -10.81
CA GLU A 48 0.63 -2.03 -11.20
C GLU A 48 1.87 -1.28 -10.72
N TYR A 49 2.42 -1.68 -9.56
CA TYR A 49 3.59 -1.03 -8.99
C TYR A 49 4.88 -1.70 -9.47
N ASP A 50 5.98 -0.97 -9.32
CA ASP A 50 7.32 -1.43 -9.68
C ASP A 50 8.30 -1.05 -8.56
N ASP A 51 9.51 -1.60 -8.62
CA ASP A 51 10.59 -1.32 -7.67
C ASP A 51 11.66 -0.36 -8.23
N ILE A 52 11.40 0.20 -9.42
CA ILE A 52 12.30 1.16 -10.09
C ILE A 52 11.61 2.50 -10.31
N ALA A 53 12.40 3.55 -10.53
CA ALA A 53 11.86 4.87 -10.85
C ALA A 53 10.87 4.80 -12.03
N PRO A 54 9.78 5.58 -12.01
CA PRO A 54 9.49 6.69 -11.09
C PRO A 54 8.93 6.28 -9.71
N TRP A 55 8.80 4.98 -9.43
CA TRP A 55 8.36 4.48 -8.13
C TRP A 55 9.46 4.72 -7.10
N ASP A 56 9.05 5.03 -5.84
CA ASP A 56 10.01 5.25 -4.76
C ASP A 56 10.65 3.92 -4.37
N THR A 57 11.97 3.84 -4.53
CA THR A 57 12.72 2.60 -4.32
C THR A 57 12.93 2.27 -2.83
N LEU A 58 12.70 3.22 -1.92
CA LEU A 58 12.84 2.98 -0.48
C LEU A 58 11.83 1.97 0.04
N ALA A 59 10.70 1.77 -0.64
CA ALA A 59 9.71 0.77 -0.28
C ALA A 59 10.14 -0.66 -0.63
N ASP A 60 11.23 -0.83 -1.37
CA ASP A 60 11.76 -2.14 -1.75
C ASP A 60 12.68 -2.69 -0.67
N GLY A 61 12.08 -3.23 0.40
CA GLY A 61 12.80 -3.95 1.44
C GLY A 61 13.55 -3.10 2.46
N SER A 62 13.44 -1.77 2.41
CA SER A 62 14.15 -0.87 3.34
C SER A 62 13.32 -0.50 4.58
N GLY A 63 12.10 -1.00 4.69
CA GLY A 63 11.19 -0.75 5.81
C GLY A 63 9.96 0.06 5.42
N PRO A 64 10.09 1.20 4.74
CA PRO A 64 8.93 1.98 4.31
C PRO A 64 8.00 1.23 3.38
N THR A 65 6.74 1.67 3.33
CA THR A 65 5.73 1.21 2.38
C THR A 65 5.47 2.28 1.33
N LEU A 66 4.88 1.90 0.21
CA LEU A 66 4.38 2.87 -0.77
C LEU A 66 3.07 3.46 -0.26
N GLU A 67 3.00 4.78 -0.23
CA GLU A 67 1.79 5.52 0.14
C GLU A 67 1.41 6.49 -0.97
N LEU A 68 0.11 6.56 -1.27
CA LEU A 68 -0.41 7.53 -2.23
C LEU A 68 -0.31 8.94 -1.63
N ASN A 69 0.26 9.88 -2.39
CA ASN A 69 0.50 11.24 -1.89
C ASN A 69 -0.78 12.04 -1.68
N HIS A 70 -1.81 11.76 -2.46
CA HIS A 70 -3.13 12.37 -2.31
C HIS A 70 -4.17 11.52 -3.03
N PRO A 71 -5.36 11.32 -2.46
CA PRO A 71 -6.38 10.44 -3.06
C PRO A 71 -6.93 10.92 -4.41
N SER A 72 -6.75 12.20 -4.77
CA SER A 72 -7.19 12.73 -6.07
C SER A 72 -6.17 12.49 -7.19
N LEU A 73 -4.97 11.99 -6.88
CA LEU A 73 -3.96 11.71 -7.88
C LEU A 73 -4.27 10.42 -8.63
N ASP A 74 -3.71 10.32 -9.84
CA ASP A 74 -3.77 9.09 -10.62
C ASP A 74 -2.88 8.03 -9.96
N ASN A 75 -3.48 7.02 -9.36
CA ASN A 75 -2.77 5.97 -8.64
C ASN A 75 -2.08 4.94 -9.55
N THR A 76 -2.22 5.07 -10.85
CA THR A 76 -1.47 4.22 -11.79
C THR A 76 -0.07 4.75 -12.08
N LEU A 77 0.22 5.99 -11.68
CA LEU A 77 1.51 6.64 -11.92
C LEU A 77 2.42 6.50 -10.71
N GLY A 78 3.68 6.07 -10.95
CA GLY A 78 4.66 5.91 -9.87
C GLY A 78 4.96 7.21 -9.12
N GLU A 79 4.94 8.36 -9.80
CA GLU A 79 5.15 9.67 -9.19
C GLU A 79 4.03 10.10 -8.23
N SER A 80 2.88 9.42 -8.25
CA SER A 80 1.79 9.67 -7.29
C SER A 80 2.02 9.02 -5.94
N TRP A 81 3.04 8.18 -5.82
CA TRP A 81 3.35 7.39 -4.63
C TRP A 81 4.70 7.80 -4.06
N SER A 82 4.83 7.67 -2.74
CA SER A 82 6.09 7.94 -2.02
C SER A 82 6.27 6.93 -0.91
N ALA A 83 7.51 6.78 -0.46
CA ALA A 83 7.81 5.96 0.71
C ALA A 83 7.21 6.59 1.96
N SER A 84 6.65 5.75 2.82
CA SER A 84 6.10 6.16 4.10
C SER A 84 7.19 6.60 5.08
N GLN A 85 6.79 7.24 6.17
CA GLN A 85 7.60 7.33 7.37
C GLN A 85 7.52 5.99 8.11
N GLY A 86 8.66 5.53 8.66
CA GLY A 86 8.73 4.27 9.38
C GLY A 86 8.24 3.09 8.55
N TYR A 87 7.46 2.23 9.15
CA TYR A 87 6.93 1.02 8.52
C TYR A 87 5.52 1.21 7.94
N GLY A 88 5.10 2.44 7.71
CA GLY A 88 3.79 2.77 7.16
C GLY A 88 2.81 3.30 8.19
N THR A 89 1.66 3.73 7.69
CA THR A 89 0.60 4.37 8.51
C THR A 89 -0.75 3.69 8.28
N PRO A 90 -0.86 2.35 8.47
CA PRO A 90 -2.13 1.66 8.23
C PRO A 90 -3.21 2.16 9.18
N GLY A 91 -4.43 2.34 8.64
CA GLY A 91 -5.58 2.81 9.42
C GLY A 91 -5.57 4.30 9.76
N ALA A 92 -4.62 5.06 9.24
CA ALA A 92 -4.49 6.50 9.45
C ALA A 92 -4.28 7.22 8.12
N VAL A 93 -4.26 8.55 8.16
CA VAL A 93 -3.87 9.34 6.99
C VAL A 93 -2.42 8.99 6.63
N ASN A 94 -2.16 8.80 5.34
CA ASN A 94 -0.82 8.48 4.85
C ASN A 94 0.20 9.53 5.29
N SER A 95 1.35 9.08 5.80
CA SER A 95 2.44 10.00 6.17
C SER A 95 3.00 10.76 4.96
N ALA A 96 2.85 10.19 3.76
CA ALA A 96 3.23 10.83 2.50
C ALA A 96 2.19 11.85 1.99
N TYR A 97 1.05 11.98 2.67
CA TYR A 97 0.01 12.94 2.29
C TYR A 97 0.56 14.36 2.32
N ASN A 98 0.46 15.05 1.20
CA ASN A 98 1.04 16.39 1.06
C ASN A 98 0.00 17.53 1.07
N GLY A 99 -1.27 17.23 1.25
CA GLY A 99 -2.34 18.24 1.25
C GLY A 99 -2.60 18.88 -0.11
N TYR A 100 -2.01 18.36 -1.16
CA TYR A 100 -2.17 18.84 -2.53
C TYR A 100 -3.58 18.53 -3.05
N GLU A 101 -4.17 19.50 -3.75
CA GLU A 101 -5.49 19.33 -4.38
C GLU A 101 -5.46 19.72 -5.84
#